data_0cb797fc41e7dbad7bf2796b0879e864
#
_entry.id   0cb797fc41e7dbad7bf2796b0879e864
#
_cell.length_a   1.000
_cell.length_b   1.000
_cell.length_c   1.000
_cell.angle_alpha   90.00
_cell.angle_beta   90.00
_cell.angle_gamma   90.00
#
_symmetry.space_group_name_H-M   'P 1'
#
loop_
_entity.id
_entity.type
_entity.pdbx_description
1 polymer ?
#
loop_
_entity_poly.entity_id
_entity_poly.type
_entity_poly.pdbx_seq_one_letter_code
_entity_poly.pdbx_strand_id
1 'polypeptide(L)'
;MNAGDSLPVGQHDLEIQANRLAWQRKPQLRAVYRGFHELIASRLDRSVKGQIVELGSGMGSIKEVIPDCVTTDLFPNPWLDRRENAYRLTSADGGVSNLILFDVWHHLRYPATALSEFRRALAPGGRVIIFDPAISWTGRLVYGLFHHEPVGLGLPLTWDAPAGFKAGDADYFAAQGSATRVFWRREAPERLAAWELCEVAPLPSFEYLATGGFSGPQIGGPAAFRLWRRLDRALSRWPNLFAARLLVVLKRGAGA
;
A
#
# COMPACT_ATOMS: atom_id res chain seq x y z
N MET A 1 5.77 -16.01 15.11
CA MET A 1 5.19 -14.94 15.95
C MET A 1 3.68 -15.13 15.93
N ASN A 2 3.03 -15.12 17.07
CA ASN A 2 1.58 -15.25 17.15
C ASN A 2 0.91 -14.01 16.57
N ALA A 3 -0.16 -14.22 15.82
CA ALA A 3 -0.96 -13.16 15.21
C ALA A 3 -1.74 -12.39 16.29
N GLY A 4 -1.11 -11.47 16.99
CA GLY A 4 -1.75 -10.73 18.09
C GLY A 4 -0.84 -9.73 18.81
N ASP A 5 0.45 -9.70 18.52
CA ASP A 5 1.33 -8.74 19.17
C ASP A 5 1.28 -7.40 18.42
N SER A 6 0.64 -6.39 19.04
CA SER A 6 0.77 -5.00 18.61
C SER A 6 2.24 -4.60 18.68
N LEU A 7 2.81 -4.07 17.58
CA LEU A 7 4.17 -3.54 17.60
C LEU A 7 4.22 -2.38 18.61
N PRO A 8 5.12 -2.42 19.59
CA PRO A 8 5.31 -1.28 20.48
C PRO A 8 5.71 -0.05 19.67
N VAL A 9 5.21 1.14 20.03
CA VAL A 9 5.58 2.42 19.39
C VAL A 9 7.09 2.57 19.23
N GLY A 10 7.88 2.16 20.22
CA GLY A 10 9.34 2.19 20.16
C GLY A 10 9.96 1.28 19.08
N GLN A 11 9.36 0.16 18.75
CA GLN A 11 9.84 -0.71 17.66
C GLN A 11 9.55 -0.08 16.30
N HIS A 12 8.36 0.50 16.11
CA HIS A 12 8.00 1.24 14.89
C HIS A 12 8.98 2.41 14.65
N ASP A 13 9.29 3.19 15.68
CA ASP A 13 10.25 4.31 15.58
C ASP A 13 11.63 3.83 15.14
N LEU A 14 12.12 2.71 15.66
CA LEU A 14 13.40 2.12 15.24
C LEU A 14 13.38 1.68 13.78
N GLU A 15 12.29 1.08 13.33
CA GLU A 15 12.13 0.68 11.93
C GLU A 15 12.12 1.88 10.99
N ILE A 16 11.39 2.95 11.33
CA ILE A 16 11.37 4.18 10.52
C ILE A 16 12.77 4.84 10.47
N GLN A 17 13.51 4.85 11.57
CA GLN A 17 14.89 5.36 11.57
C GLN A 17 15.80 4.49 10.69
N ALA A 18 15.70 3.16 10.77
CA ALA A 18 16.45 2.25 9.91
C ALA A 18 16.09 2.45 8.42
N ASN A 19 14.82 2.64 8.11
CA ASN A 19 14.35 2.92 6.76
C ASN A 19 14.93 4.24 6.22
N ARG A 20 15.01 5.29 7.04
CA ARG A 20 15.65 6.57 6.66
C ARG A 20 17.13 6.40 6.36
N LEU A 21 17.85 5.61 7.16
CA LEU A 21 19.26 5.33 6.90
C LEU A 21 19.45 4.55 5.60
N ALA A 22 18.61 3.53 5.34
CA ALA A 22 18.63 2.80 4.09
C ALA A 22 18.31 3.71 2.89
N TRP A 23 17.32 4.61 3.04
CA TRP A 23 16.97 5.61 2.03
C TRP A 23 18.14 6.51 1.66
N GLN A 24 18.92 6.96 2.65
CA GLN A 24 20.11 7.79 2.42
C GLN A 24 21.23 7.02 1.70
N ARG A 25 21.42 5.74 2.03
CA ARG A 25 22.50 4.88 1.53
C ARG A 25 22.23 4.23 0.18
N LYS A 26 20.96 4.07 -0.21
CA LYS A 26 20.54 3.31 -1.40
C LYS A 26 19.90 4.21 -2.46
N PRO A 27 20.67 4.87 -3.34
CA PRO A 27 20.13 5.76 -4.36
C PRO A 27 19.24 5.01 -5.37
N GLN A 28 19.48 3.70 -5.61
CA GLN A 28 18.64 2.89 -6.48
C GLN A 28 17.27 2.61 -5.86
N LEU A 29 17.21 2.37 -4.54
CA LEU A 29 15.95 2.24 -3.81
C LEU A 29 15.11 3.52 -3.95
N ARG A 30 15.71 4.69 -3.75
CA ARG A 30 15.04 5.99 -3.95
C ARG A 30 14.52 6.15 -5.37
N ALA A 31 15.32 5.79 -6.37
CA ALA A 31 14.91 5.89 -7.77
C ALA A 31 13.71 4.99 -8.09
N VAL A 32 13.68 3.77 -7.55
CA VAL A 32 12.57 2.83 -7.70
C VAL A 32 11.30 3.37 -7.01
N TYR A 33 11.41 3.83 -5.76
CA TYR A 33 10.28 4.42 -5.04
C TYR A 33 9.74 5.67 -5.72
N ARG A 34 10.61 6.53 -6.24
CA ARG A 34 10.19 7.67 -7.07
C ARG A 34 9.34 7.21 -8.25
N GLY A 35 9.76 6.16 -8.97
CA GLY A 35 8.98 5.58 -10.07
C GLY A 35 7.62 5.04 -9.61
N PHE A 36 7.53 4.44 -8.43
CA PHE A 36 6.26 4.00 -7.84
C PHE A 36 5.36 5.20 -7.49
N HIS A 37 5.92 6.24 -6.87
CA HIS A 37 5.17 7.46 -6.57
C HIS A 37 4.70 8.20 -7.83
N GLU A 38 5.53 8.24 -8.90
CA GLU A 38 5.14 8.78 -10.20
C GLU A 38 3.99 7.99 -10.84
N LEU A 39 4.02 6.66 -10.72
CA LEU A 39 2.93 5.79 -11.17
C LEU A 39 1.65 6.07 -10.38
N ILE A 40 1.72 6.18 -9.05
CA ILE A 40 0.60 6.54 -8.18
C ILE A 40 0.08 7.94 -8.54
N ALA A 41 0.97 8.91 -8.70
CA ALA A 41 0.62 10.29 -9.06
C ALA A 41 -0.14 10.38 -10.39
N SER A 42 0.21 9.53 -11.36
CA SER A 42 -0.48 9.47 -12.66
C SER A 42 -1.92 8.92 -12.58
N ARG A 43 -2.34 8.37 -11.44
CA ARG A 43 -3.68 7.85 -11.18
C ARG A 43 -4.55 8.79 -10.34
N LEU A 44 -3.98 9.87 -9.81
CA LEU A 44 -4.73 10.88 -9.08
C LEU A 44 -5.78 11.53 -9.99
N ASP A 45 -6.96 11.76 -9.46
CA ASP A 45 -7.95 12.62 -10.09
C ASP A 45 -7.86 14.02 -9.47
N ARG A 46 -7.17 14.92 -10.13
CA ARG A 46 -6.99 16.29 -9.67
C ARG A 46 -8.17 17.21 -10.02
N SER A 47 -9.17 16.70 -10.75
CA SER A 47 -10.42 17.43 -11.02
C SER A 47 -11.38 17.38 -9.83
N VAL A 48 -11.25 16.36 -8.98
CA VAL A 48 -12.04 16.22 -7.75
C VAL A 48 -11.44 17.12 -6.67
N LYS A 49 -12.27 17.97 -6.06
CA LYS A 49 -11.84 18.83 -4.95
C LYS A 49 -11.67 18.03 -3.66
N GLY A 50 -10.66 18.36 -2.89
CA GLY A 50 -10.35 17.72 -1.61
C GLY A 50 -8.85 17.51 -1.42
N GLN A 51 -8.46 17.00 -0.26
CA GLN A 51 -7.08 16.68 0.05
C GLN A 51 -6.64 15.40 -0.66
N ILE A 52 -5.38 15.34 -1.03
CA ILE A 52 -4.68 14.08 -1.35
C ILE A 52 -4.07 13.60 -0.04
N VAL A 53 -4.41 12.41 0.40
CA VAL A 53 -3.97 11.86 1.69
C VAL A 53 -3.31 10.52 1.47
N GLU A 54 -2.14 10.30 2.05
CA GLU A 54 -1.50 8.99 2.11
C GLU A 54 -1.60 8.43 3.53
N LEU A 55 -2.08 7.20 3.64
CA LEU A 55 -2.10 6.43 4.89
C LEU A 55 -0.83 5.58 4.98
N GLY A 56 -0.25 5.47 6.18
CA GLY A 56 0.96 4.68 6.40
C GLY A 56 2.19 5.22 5.65
N SER A 57 2.37 6.54 5.66
CA SER A 57 3.43 7.20 4.87
C SER A 57 4.85 6.91 5.36
N GLY A 58 5.01 6.26 6.51
CA GLY A 58 6.31 5.93 7.07
C GLY A 58 7.22 7.15 7.21
N MET A 59 8.15 7.35 6.29
CA MET A 59 9.07 8.50 6.30
C MET A 59 8.61 9.69 5.41
N GLY A 60 7.41 9.62 4.81
CA GLY A 60 6.82 10.70 4.03
C GLY A 60 7.47 10.96 2.67
N SER A 61 8.17 9.98 2.09
CA SER A 61 8.93 10.14 0.85
C SER A 61 8.08 10.46 -0.39
N ILE A 62 6.77 10.21 -0.33
CA ILE A 62 5.84 10.54 -1.43
C ILE A 62 5.83 12.03 -1.78
N LYS A 63 6.12 12.92 -0.80
CA LYS A 63 6.18 14.37 -1.03
C LYS A 63 7.25 14.81 -2.02
N GLU A 64 8.25 13.97 -2.30
CA GLU A 64 9.22 14.23 -3.37
C GLU A 64 8.56 14.25 -4.77
N VAL A 65 7.40 13.62 -4.92
CA VAL A 65 6.66 13.53 -6.20
C VAL A 65 5.30 14.21 -6.13
N ILE A 66 4.62 14.14 -4.97
CA ILE A 66 3.31 14.74 -4.72
C ILE A 66 3.45 15.71 -3.52
N PRO A 67 3.97 16.94 -3.74
CA PRO A 67 4.27 17.87 -2.63
C PRO A 67 3.06 18.30 -1.82
N ASP A 68 1.87 18.30 -2.41
CA ASP A 68 0.59 18.63 -1.81
C ASP A 68 -0.10 17.43 -1.12
N CYS A 69 0.56 16.28 -1.06
CA CYS A 69 0.06 15.12 -0.33
C CYS A 69 0.15 15.35 1.18
N VAL A 70 -0.95 15.13 1.89
CA VAL A 70 -0.99 15.05 3.34
C VAL A 70 -0.49 13.66 3.75
N THR A 71 0.68 13.61 4.35
CA THR A 71 1.31 12.36 4.79
C THR A 71 0.88 12.00 6.20
N THR A 72 0.48 10.73 6.40
CA THR A 72 -0.09 10.30 7.67
C THR A 72 0.35 8.89 8.05
N ASP A 73 0.31 8.59 9.35
CA ASP A 73 0.54 7.24 9.86
C ASP A 73 -0.34 6.97 11.09
N LEU A 74 -0.49 5.70 11.45
CA LEU A 74 -1.15 5.29 12.68
C LEU A 74 -0.32 5.73 13.92
N PHE A 75 1.00 5.68 13.82
CA PHE A 75 1.93 6.05 14.87
C PHE A 75 2.39 7.50 14.74
N PRO A 76 2.62 8.22 15.86
CA PRO A 76 3.16 9.57 15.82
C PRO A 76 4.56 9.56 15.20
N ASN A 77 4.81 10.50 14.30
CA ASN A 77 6.06 10.58 13.56
C ASN A 77 6.32 12.05 13.20
N PRO A 78 7.49 12.63 13.57
CA PRO A 78 7.77 14.06 13.41
C PRO A 78 7.94 14.50 11.94
N TRP A 79 7.98 13.57 10.99
CA TRP A 79 8.12 13.87 9.55
C TRP A 79 6.80 13.88 8.80
N LEU A 80 5.69 13.59 9.47
CA LEU A 80 4.36 13.49 8.88
C LEU A 80 3.51 14.69 9.27
N ASP A 81 2.50 14.96 8.45
CA ASP A 81 1.61 16.10 8.68
C ASP A 81 0.65 15.85 9.84
N ARG A 82 0.13 14.61 9.96
CA ARG A 82 -0.77 14.24 11.03
C ARG A 82 -0.87 12.72 11.23
N ARG A 83 -1.48 12.34 12.35
CA ARG A 83 -1.82 10.96 12.66
C ARG A 83 -3.19 10.60 12.09
N GLU A 84 -3.31 9.42 11.45
CA GLU A 84 -4.57 8.88 10.95
C GLU A 84 -4.69 7.38 11.24
N ASN A 85 -5.95 6.94 11.38
CA ASN A 85 -6.28 5.52 11.47
C ASN A 85 -7.23 5.17 10.32
N ALA A 86 -6.92 4.14 9.55
CA ALA A 86 -7.69 3.71 8.38
C ALA A 86 -9.17 3.38 8.70
N TYR A 87 -9.48 3.05 9.95
CA TYR A 87 -10.85 2.76 10.39
C TYR A 87 -11.61 3.99 10.90
N ARG A 88 -10.93 5.13 11.08
CA ARG A 88 -11.52 6.40 11.51
C ARG A 88 -10.61 7.55 11.14
N LEU A 89 -10.85 8.13 10.00
CA LEU A 89 -10.09 9.28 9.50
C LEU A 89 -10.56 10.58 10.17
N THR A 90 -9.62 11.50 10.42
CA THR A 90 -9.94 12.83 10.96
C THR A 90 -10.52 13.77 9.89
N SER A 91 -10.41 13.38 8.61
CA SER A 91 -10.99 14.14 7.50
C SER A 91 -12.50 14.21 7.59
N ALA A 92 -13.07 15.40 7.27
CA ALA A 92 -14.49 15.60 7.15
C ALA A 92 -15.09 14.74 6.03
N ASP A 93 -16.39 14.52 6.05
CA ASP A 93 -17.13 13.83 4.99
C ASP A 93 -16.90 14.52 3.65
N GLY A 94 -16.47 13.75 2.65
CA GLY A 94 -16.16 14.29 1.33
C GLY A 94 -14.96 15.22 1.25
N GLY A 95 -14.12 15.30 2.29
CA GLY A 95 -12.96 16.19 2.35
C GLY A 95 -11.73 15.70 1.59
N VAL A 96 -11.70 14.44 1.17
CA VAL A 96 -10.56 13.80 0.49
C VAL A 96 -10.89 13.58 -0.98
N SER A 97 -10.01 14.00 -1.88
CA SER A 97 -10.13 13.72 -3.33
C SER A 97 -9.48 12.40 -3.73
N ASN A 98 -8.31 12.12 -3.16
CA ASN A 98 -7.56 10.88 -3.43
C ASN A 98 -6.97 10.35 -2.13
N LEU A 99 -7.19 9.07 -1.86
CA LEU A 99 -6.63 8.35 -0.73
C LEU A 99 -5.60 7.34 -1.25
N ILE A 100 -4.38 7.40 -0.77
CA ILE A 100 -3.27 6.56 -1.21
C ILE A 100 -2.92 5.59 -0.09
N LEU A 101 -2.81 4.30 -0.43
CA LEU A 101 -2.35 3.22 0.43
C LEU A 101 -1.14 2.56 -0.24
N PHE A 102 0.07 2.91 0.20
CA PHE A 102 1.29 2.30 -0.29
C PHE A 102 1.85 1.35 0.78
N ASP A 103 1.82 0.05 0.52
CA ASP A 103 2.15 -1.03 1.45
C ASP A 103 1.33 -0.97 2.76
N VAL A 104 0.03 -0.69 2.64
CA VAL A 104 -0.89 -0.54 3.78
C VAL A 104 -2.09 -1.47 3.71
N TRP A 105 -2.61 -1.77 2.51
CA TRP A 105 -3.82 -2.59 2.38
C TRP A 105 -3.69 -3.95 3.07
N HIS A 106 -2.56 -4.59 2.98
CA HIS A 106 -2.32 -5.89 3.59
C HIS A 106 -2.27 -5.87 5.12
N HIS A 107 -2.25 -4.69 5.74
CA HIS A 107 -2.40 -4.49 7.18
C HIS A 107 -3.85 -4.25 7.62
N LEU A 108 -4.79 -4.14 6.68
CA LEU A 108 -6.20 -3.97 7.03
C LEU A 108 -6.85 -5.31 7.34
N ARG A 109 -7.02 -5.59 8.63
CA ARG A 109 -7.70 -6.81 9.11
C ARG A 109 -9.17 -6.84 8.71
N TYR A 110 -9.84 -5.68 8.67
CA TYR A 110 -11.26 -5.49 8.39
C TYR A 110 -11.45 -4.57 7.17
N PRO A 111 -11.17 -5.07 5.96
CA PRO A 111 -11.13 -4.20 4.78
C PRO A 111 -12.48 -3.56 4.43
N ALA A 112 -13.64 -4.21 4.69
CA ALA A 112 -14.94 -3.58 4.44
C ALA A 112 -15.21 -2.42 5.41
N THR A 113 -14.80 -2.56 6.68
CA THR A 113 -14.90 -1.47 7.65
C THR A 113 -14.04 -0.27 7.24
N ALA A 114 -12.80 -0.52 6.77
CA ALA A 114 -11.93 0.54 6.26
C ALA A 114 -12.51 1.18 4.98
N LEU A 115 -13.00 0.38 4.04
CA LEU A 115 -13.63 0.88 2.81
C LEU A 115 -14.88 1.74 3.09
N SER A 116 -15.65 1.40 4.12
CA SER A 116 -16.79 2.24 4.54
C SER A 116 -16.32 3.61 5.03
N GLU A 117 -15.25 3.66 5.82
CA GLU A 117 -14.67 4.92 6.28
C GLU A 117 -14.04 5.72 5.13
N PHE A 118 -13.33 5.04 4.21
CA PHE A 118 -12.79 5.69 3.01
C PHE A 118 -13.90 6.31 2.16
N ARG A 119 -15.03 5.61 2.03
CA ARG A 119 -16.18 6.13 1.30
C ARG A 119 -16.78 7.38 1.97
N ARG A 120 -16.84 7.43 3.31
CA ARG A 120 -17.28 8.62 4.03
C ARG A 120 -16.37 9.82 3.75
N ALA A 121 -15.05 9.60 3.89
CA ALA A 121 -14.05 10.66 3.77
C ALA A 121 -13.84 11.17 2.33
N LEU A 122 -13.97 10.28 1.33
CA LEU A 122 -13.78 10.67 -0.07
C LEU A 122 -14.91 11.55 -0.58
N ALA A 123 -14.58 12.56 -1.38
CA ALA A 123 -15.54 13.30 -2.19
C ALA A 123 -16.21 12.38 -3.24
N PRO A 124 -17.43 12.72 -3.73
CA PRO A 124 -18.00 12.00 -4.87
C PRO A 124 -17.04 11.98 -6.07
N GLY A 125 -16.82 10.80 -6.64
CA GLY A 125 -15.82 10.59 -7.71
C GLY A 125 -14.38 10.49 -7.23
N GLY A 126 -14.12 10.68 -5.94
CA GLY A 126 -12.78 10.50 -5.33
C GLY A 126 -12.26 9.08 -5.46
N ARG A 127 -10.95 8.91 -5.37
CA ARG A 127 -10.26 7.64 -5.63
C ARG A 127 -9.54 7.10 -4.41
N VAL A 128 -9.50 5.78 -4.30
CA VAL A 128 -8.52 5.04 -3.48
C VAL A 128 -7.50 4.42 -4.43
N ILE A 129 -6.23 4.72 -4.20
CA ILE A 129 -5.13 4.19 -4.98
C ILE A 129 -4.31 3.31 -4.05
N ILE A 130 -4.31 2.01 -4.33
CA ILE A 130 -3.62 0.99 -3.52
C ILE A 130 -2.42 0.52 -4.32
N PHE A 131 -1.24 0.53 -3.69
CA PHE A 131 -0.02 -0.04 -4.24
C PHE A 131 0.57 -1.00 -3.21
N ASP A 132 0.42 -2.31 -3.46
CA ASP A 132 0.60 -3.35 -2.44
C ASP A 132 1.36 -4.55 -3.03
N PRO A 133 1.84 -5.51 -2.22
CA PRO A 133 2.41 -6.75 -2.74
C PRO A 133 1.48 -7.53 -3.66
N ALA A 134 2.03 -8.09 -4.74
CA ALA A 134 1.35 -9.03 -5.62
C ALA A 134 1.90 -10.44 -5.42
N ILE A 135 1.00 -11.39 -5.16
CA ILE A 135 1.38 -12.77 -4.91
C ILE A 135 1.18 -13.63 -6.17
N SER A 136 2.06 -13.44 -7.14
CA SER A 136 2.31 -14.35 -8.27
C SER A 136 3.10 -15.57 -7.82
N TRP A 137 3.53 -16.42 -8.75
CA TRP A 137 4.47 -17.50 -8.44
C TRP A 137 5.81 -16.98 -7.86
N THR A 138 6.41 -15.97 -8.50
CA THR A 138 7.62 -15.30 -7.98
C THR A 138 7.33 -14.57 -6.66
N GLY A 139 6.19 -13.88 -6.57
CA GLY A 139 5.76 -13.23 -5.34
C GLY A 139 5.65 -14.20 -4.17
N ARG A 140 5.08 -15.40 -4.38
CA ARG A 140 5.04 -16.46 -3.34
C ARG A 140 6.43 -16.88 -2.88
N LEU A 141 7.36 -17.02 -3.80
CA LEU A 141 8.75 -17.38 -3.46
C LEU A 141 9.42 -16.27 -2.65
N VAL A 142 9.33 -15.04 -3.12
CA VAL A 142 10.00 -13.89 -2.48
C VAL A 142 9.39 -13.57 -1.12
N TYR A 143 8.10 -13.32 -1.07
CA TYR A 143 7.43 -12.96 0.19
C TYR A 143 7.32 -14.14 1.16
N GLY A 144 7.28 -15.38 0.66
CA GLY A 144 7.23 -16.57 1.51
C GLY A 144 8.57 -16.96 2.15
N LEU A 145 9.71 -16.63 1.51
CA LEU A 145 11.03 -17.04 1.98
C LEU A 145 11.87 -15.89 2.57
N PHE A 146 11.66 -14.66 2.07
CA PHE A 146 12.54 -13.53 2.39
C PHE A 146 11.83 -12.39 3.14
N HIS A 147 10.51 -12.49 3.33
CA HIS A 147 9.75 -11.49 4.08
C HIS A 147 9.31 -12.05 5.43
N HIS A 148 9.36 -11.23 6.49
CA HIS A 148 8.99 -11.66 7.85
C HIS A 148 7.48 -11.75 8.05
N GLU A 149 6.68 -11.05 7.24
CA GLU A 149 5.23 -11.08 7.32
C GLU A 149 4.63 -12.24 6.52
N PRO A 150 3.52 -12.82 7.00
CA PRO A 150 2.90 -13.95 6.35
C PRO A 150 2.30 -13.58 4.99
N VAL A 151 2.43 -14.46 4.01
CA VAL A 151 1.75 -14.31 2.71
C VAL A 151 0.23 -14.30 2.86
N GLY A 152 -0.30 -15.11 3.78
CA GLY A 152 -1.71 -15.05 4.20
C GLY A 152 -2.75 -15.49 3.15
N LEU A 153 -2.35 -16.17 2.06
CA LEU A 153 -3.31 -16.61 1.01
C LEU A 153 -4.37 -17.60 1.50
N GLY A 154 -4.09 -18.36 2.54
CA GLY A 154 -5.02 -19.33 3.14
C GLY A 154 -5.76 -18.80 4.37
N LEU A 155 -5.47 -17.59 4.84
CA LEU A 155 -6.15 -17.02 6.00
C LEU A 155 -7.59 -16.60 5.64
N PRO A 156 -8.57 -16.76 6.53
CA PRO A 156 -9.91 -16.20 6.31
C PRO A 156 -9.85 -14.70 6.07
N LEU A 157 -10.59 -14.19 5.08
CA LEU A 157 -10.80 -12.74 4.91
C LEU A 157 -11.90 -12.31 5.89
N THR A 158 -11.49 -11.64 6.97
CA THR A 158 -12.44 -11.06 7.92
C THR A 158 -12.82 -9.66 7.44
N TRP A 159 -13.92 -9.56 6.67
CA TRP A 159 -14.31 -8.33 6.01
C TRP A 159 -14.72 -7.22 6.96
N ASP A 160 -15.53 -7.55 7.94
CA ASP A 160 -16.16 -6.58 8.83
C ASP A 160 -15.56 -6.70 10.24
N ALA A 161 -15.39 -5.58 10.91
CA ALA A 161 -15.00 -5.55 12.31
C ALA A 161 -16.14 -6.11 13.19
N PRO A 162 -15.81 -6.73 14.32
CA PRO A 162 -16.81 -7.24 15.25
C PRO A 162 -17.65 -6.11 15.86
N ALA A 163 -18.85 -6.45 16.33
CA ALA A 163 -19.71 -5.49 17.03
C ALA A 163 -18.96 -4.89 18.23
N GLY A 164 -19.04 -3.56 18.36
CA GLY A 164 -18.36 -2.82 19.43
C GLY A 164 -16.89 -2.47 19.14
N PHE A 165 -16.34 -2.87 17.99
CA PHE A 165 -14.98 -2.50 17.59
C PHE A 165 -14.79 -0.98 17.56
N LYS A 166 -13.70 -0.52 18.14
CA LYS A 166 -13.24 0.87 18.05
C LYS A 166 -11.96 0.92 17.27
N ALA A 167 -11.77 1.97 16.46
CA ALA A 167 -10.55 2.13 15.67
C ALA A 167 -9.25 2.05 16.50
N GLY A 168 -9.30 2.46 17.76
CA GLY A 168 -8.17 2.34 18.69
C GLY A 168 -7.85 0.91 19.14
N ASP A 169 -8.76 -0.05 18.90
CA ASP A 169 -8.58 -1.46 19.26
C ASP A 169 -7.94 -2.27 18.10
N ALA A 170 -7.55 -1.59 17.01
CA ALA A 170 -6.93 -2.25 15.87
C ALA A 170 -5.54 -2.78 16.25
N ASP A 171 -5.42 -4.11 16.26
CA ASP A 171 -4.14 -4.81 16.44
C ASP A 171 -3.32 -4.81 15.16
N TYR A 172 -2.01 -5.04 15.30
CA TYR A 172 -1.16 -5.32 14.15
C TYR A 172 -1.66 -6.57 13.41
N PHE A 173 -1.85 -6.43 12.13
CA PHE A 173 -2.24 -7.50 11.21
C PHE A 173 -1.38 -7.41 9.96
N ALA A 174 -1.00 -8.54 9.38
CA ALA A 174 -0.33 -8.57 8.09
C ALA A 174 -0.76 -9.81 7.30
N ALA A 175 -1.14 -9.61 6.04
CA ALA A 175 -1.43 -10.66 5.07
C ALA A 175 -1.07 -10.16 3.67
N GLN A 176 0.18 -10.33 3.26
CA GLN A 176 0.77 -9.80 2.02
C GLN A 176 -0.06 -10.12 0.75
N GLY A 177 -0.81 -11.22 0.78
CA GLY A 177 -1.66 -11.67 -0.31
C GLY A 177 -3.07 -11.08 -0.33
N SER A 178 -3.45 -10.25 0.64
CA SER A 178 -4.84 -9.76 0.75
C SER A 178 -5.28 -8.94 -0.47
N ALA A 179 -4.46 -8.01 -0.96
CA ALA A 179 -4.75 -7.24 -2.17
C ALA A 179 -4.86 -8.14 -3.42
N THR A 180 -3.99 -9.14 -3.54
CA THR A 180 -4.06 -10.14 -4.61
C THR A 180 -5.38 -10.90 -4.61
N ARG A 181 -5.84 -11.35 -3.45
CA ARG A 181 -7.10 -12.08 -3.29
C ARG A 181 -8.30 -11.22 -3.64
N VAL A 182 -8.38 -10.05 -3.03
CA VAL A 182 -9.53 -9.16 -3.15
C VAL A 182 -9.65 -8.58 -4.56
N PHE A 183 -8.58 -8.01 -5.10
CA PHE A 183 -8.66 -7.22 -6.33
C PHE A 183 -8.26 -7.99 -7.58
N TRP A 184 -7.19 -8.77 -7.53
CA TRP A 184 -6.69 -9.46 -8.72
C TRP A 184 -7.43 -10.79 -8.96
N ARG A 185 -7.63 -11.60 -7.89
CA ARG A 185 -8.39 -12.85 -7.98
C ARG A 185 -9.89 -12.67 -7.84
N ARG A 186 -10.33 -11.47 -7.45
CA ARG A 186 -11.74 -11.13 -7.31
C ARG A 186 -12.48 -12.03 -6.30
N GLU A 187 -11.83 -12.36 -5.20
CA GLU A 187 -12.50 -13.05 -4.09
C GLU A 187 -13.53 -12.12 -3.44
N ALA A 188 -14.79 -12.53 -3.35
CA ALA A 188 -15.92 -11.77 -2.83
C ALA A 188 -16.15 -10.40 -3.53
N PRO A 189 -16.34 -10.36 -4.87
CA PRO A 189 -16.50 -9.13 -5.63
C PRO A 189 -17.73 -8.30 -5.21
N GLU A 190 -18.75 -8.93 -4.61
CA GLU A 190 -19.95 -8.27 -4.05
C GLU A 190 -19.61 -7.30 -2.91
N ARG A 191 -18.51 -7.52 -2.21
CA ARG A 191 -18.01 -6.62 -1.15
C ARG A 191 -17.49 -5.29 -1.69
N LEU A 192 -17.24 -5.22 -2.99
CA LEU A 192 -16.80 -4.01 -3.68
C LEU A 192 -17.93 -3.34 -4.48
N ALA A 193 -19.20 -3.77 -4.33
CA ALA A 193 -20.32 -3.27 -5.11
C ALA A 193 -20.54 -1.73 -5.00
N ALA A 194 -20.13 -1.12 -3.90
CA ALA A 194 -20.19 0.33 -3.70
C ALA A 194 -19.05 1.12 -4.38
N TRP A 195 -18.15 0.42 -5.07
CA TRP A 195 -16.94 0.95 -5.69
C TRP A 195 -16.90 0.63 -7.17
N GLU A 196 -16.43 1.58 -7.97
CA GLU A 196 -16.02 1.34 -9.35
C GLU A 196 -14.54 0.90 -9.33
N LEU A 197 -14.25 -0.34 -9.74
CA LEU A 197 -12.88 -0.83 -9.88
C LEU A 197 -12.34 -0.39 -11.23
N CYS A 198 -11.63 0.75 -11.24
CA CYS A 198 -11.12 1.39 -12.46
C CYS A 198 -9.89 0.68 -13.04
N GLU A 199 -9.00 0.19 -12.18
CA GLU A 199 -7.74 -0.44 -12.62
C GLU A 199 -7.30 -1.53 -11.65
N VAL A 200 -6.77 -2.63 -12.19
CA VAL A 200 -6.00 -3.66 -11.47
C VAL A 200 -4.80 -4.02 -12.32
N ALA A 201 -3.63 -3.56 -11.94
CA ALA A 201 -2.40 -3.75 -12.69
C ALA A 201 -1.35 -4.51 -11.86
N PRO A 202 -1.21 -5.82 -12.07
CA PRO A 202 -0.11 -6.58 -11.51
C PRO A 202 1.19 -6.28 -12.27
N LEU A 203 2.25 -5.93 -11.52
CA LEU A 203 3.50 -5.42 -12.05
C LEU A 203 4.67 -6.30 -11.60
N PRO A 204 5.55 -6.74 -12.50
CA PRO A 204 6.87 -7.22 -12.13
C PRO A 204 7.62 -6.08 -11.43
N SER A 205 8.50 -6.44 -10.50
CA SER A 205 9.27 -5.45 -9.75
C SER A 205 10.63 -6.02 -9.35
N PHE A 206 11.30 -6.70 -10.29
CA PHE A 206 12.66 -7.23 -10.06
C PHE A 206 13.64 -6.10 -9.77
N GLU A 207 13.44 -4.93 -10.39
CA GLU A 207 14.21 -3.73 -10.08
C GLU A 207 14.08 -3.40 -8.57
N TYR A 208 12.88 -3.46 -7.99
CA TYR A 208 12.67 -3.25 -6.56
C TYR A 208 13.31 -4.37 -5.73
N LEU A 209 13.07 -5.62 -6.08
CA LEU A 209 13.65 -6.77 -5.36
C LEU A 209 15.18 -6.71 -5.34
N ALA A 210 15.80 -6.27 -6.44
CA ALA A 210 17.26 -6.09 -6.53
C ALA A 210 17.80 -4.96 -5.63
N THR A 211 16.96 -4.03 -5.17
CA THR A 211 17.38 -3.06 -4.15
C THR A 211 17.58 -3.68 -2.77
N GLY A 212 17.02 -4.87 -2.53
CA GLY A 212 16.93 -5.50 -1.21
C GLY A 212 15.98 -4.78 -0.25
N GLY A 213 15.10 -3.89 -0.76
CA GLY A 213 14.23 -3.08 0.07
C GLY A 213 15.01 -2.26 1.10
N PHE A 214 14.41 -2.00 2.24
CA PHE A 214 15.05 -1.26 3.33
C PHE A 214 16.04 -2.10 4.13
N SER A 215 15.83 -3.41 4.26
CA SER A 215 16.58 -4.29 5.15
C SER A 215 17.64 -5.15 4.46
N GLY A 216 17.43 -5.55 3.20
CA GLY A 216 18.30 -6.46 2.46
C GLY A 216 19.45 -5.76 1.73
N PRO A 217 20.45 -6.50 1.22
CA PRO A 217 21.54 -5.95 0.42
C PRO A 217 21.05 -5.57 -0.99
N GLN A 218 21.64 -4.51 -1.56
CA GLN A 218 21.41 -4.14 -2.95
C GLN A 218 22.23 -5.03 -3.89
N ILE A 219 21.59 -5.56 -4.94
CA ILE A 219 22.20 -6.43 -5.94
C ILE A 219 22.55 -5.62 -7.20
N GLY A 220 23.80 -5.26 -7.33
CA GLY A 220 24.34 -4.57 -8.49
C GLY A 220 24.34 -3.05 -8.40
N GLY A 221 25.00 -2.42 -9.38
CA GLY A 221 25.10 -0.97 -9.54
C GLY A 221 24.12 -0.42 -10.61
N PRO A 222 24.23 0.87 -10.99
CA PRO A 222 23.29 1.53 -11.89
C PRO A 222 23.07 0.85 -13.25
N ALA A 223 24.12 0.19 -13.77
CA ALA A 223 23.99 -0.55 -15.05
C ALA A 223 23.09 -1.77 -14.90
N ALA A 224 23.22 -2.53 -13.79
CA ALA A 224 22.37 -3.68 -13.49
C ALA A 224 20.91 -3.24 -13.32
N PHE A 225 20.65 -2.08 -12.71
CA PHE A 225 19.30 -1.57 -12.53
C PHE A 225 18.62 -1.19 -13.86
N ARG A 226 19.38 -0.72 -14.87
CA ARG A 226 18.83 -0.55 -16.22
C ARG A 226 18.41 -1.89 -16.85
N LEU A 227 19.16 -2.97 -16.56
CA LEU A 227 18.80 -4.32 -17.01
C LEU A 227 17.55 -4.84 -16.29
N TRP A 228 17.48 -4.71 -14.96
CA TRP A 228 16.31 -5.11 -14.17
C TRP A 228 15.03 -4.41 -14.66
N ARG A 229 15.09 -3.12 -14.94
CA ARG A 229 13.96 -2.36 -15.49
C ARG A 229 13.55 -2.84 -16.90
N ARG A 230 14.50 -3.27 -17.74
CA ARG A 230 14.18 -3.88 -19.03
C ARG A 230 13.52 -5.24 -18.85
N LEU A 231 14.00 -6.01 -17.91
CA LEU A 231 13.45 -7.31 -17.55
C LEU A 231 12.00 -7.16 -17.04
N ASP A 232 11.74 -6.22 -16.15
CA ASP A 232 10.39 -5.95 -15.65
C ASP A 232 9.42 -5.65 -16.81
N ARG A 233 9.83 -4.82 -17.77
CA ARG A 233 9.04 -4.54 -18.97
C ARG A 233 8.79 -5.78 -19.83
N ALA A 234 9.78 -6.62 -20.01
CA ALA A 234 9.64 -7.85 -20.78
C ALA A 234 8.71 -8.87 -20.09
N LEU A 235 8.83 -9.00 -18.76
CA LEU A 235 8.09 -9.96 -17.95
C LEU A 235 6.65 -9.52 -17.62
N SER A 236 6.30 -8.25 -17.88
CA SER A 236 4.93 -7.75 -17.67
C SER A 236 3.84 -8.50 -18.48
N ARG A 237 4.25 -9.23 -19.52
CA ARG A 237 3.37 -10.09 -20.32
C ARG A 237 2.89 -11.33 -19.57
N TRP A 238 3.58 -11.72 -18.49
CA TRP A 238 3.26 -12.91 -17.70
C TRP A 238 3.08 -12.57 -16.22
N PRO A 239 2.07 -11.75 -15.87
CA PRO A 239 1.90 -11.25 -14.51
C PRO A 239 1.68 -12.36 -13.49
N ASN A 240 0.96 -13.44 -13.84
CA ASN A 240 0.74 -14.58 -12.96
C ASN A 240 2.05 -15.26 -12.51
N LEU A 241 3.11 -15.14 -13.31
CA LEU A 241 4.42 -15.69 -12.97
C LEU A 241 5.28 -14.68 -12.21
N PHE A 242 5.28 -13.41 -12.64
CA PHE A 242 6.34 -12.48 -12.29
C PHE A 242 5.89 -11.22 -11.54
N ALA A 243 4.59 -10.98 -11.35
CA ALA A 243 4.17 -9.81 -10.60
C ALA A 243 4.61 -9.89 -9.12
N ALA A 244 5.19 -8.82 -8.63
CA ALA A 244 5.56 -8.63 -7.23
C ALA A 244 4.89 -7.41 -6.60
N ARG A 245 4.30 -6.53 -7.42
CA ARG A 245 3.53 -5.37 -6.99
C ARG A 245 2.17 -5.34 -7.69
N LEU A 246 1.17 -4.79 -7.01
CA LEU A 246 -0.19 -4.64 -7.50
C LEU A 246 -0.63 -3.20 -7.33
N LEU A 247 -0.94 -2.53 -8.44
CA LEU A 247 -1.62 -1.25 -8.43
C LEU A 247 -3.11 -1.50 -8.59
N VAL A 248 -3.91 -0.89 -7.71
CA VAL A 248 -5.37 -0.92 -7.78
C VAL A 248 -5.90 0.51 -7.69
N VAL A 249 -6.87 0.84 -8.52
CA VAL A 249 -7.60 2.11 -8.44
C VAL A 249 -9.08 1.83 -8.27
N LEU A 250 -9.60 2.24 -7.12
CA LEU A 250 -11.03 2.27 -6.83
C LEU A 250 -11.53 3.70 -6.94
N LYS A 251 -12.73 3.88 -7.46
CA LYS A 251 -13.42 5.17 -7.45
C LYS A 251 -14.70 5.05 -6.63
N ARG A 252 -14.97 6.07 -5.82
CA ARG A 252 -16.23 6.17 -5.10
C ARG A 252 -17.37 6.29 -6.08
N GLY A 253 -18.25 5.26 -6.14
CA GLY A 253 -19.44 5.29 -6.97
C GLY A 253 -20.39 6.44 -6.58
N ALA A 254 -21.16 6.90 -7.55
CA ALA A 254 -22.11 8.00 -7.37
C ALA A 254 -23.37 7.65 -6.54
N GLY A 255 -23.55 6.36 -6.17
CA GLY A 255 -24.78 5.84 -5.59
C GLY A 255 -24.68 5.48 -4.11
N ALA A 256 -25.80 5.79 -3.45
CA ALA A 256 -26.32 5.50 -2.11
C ALA A 256 -25.60 6.15 -0.95
#